data_8d0b178a285fbab8fe8d0e1f8d10111b
#
_entry.id   8d0b178a285fbab8fe8d0e1f8d10111b
#
_cell.length_a   1.000
_cell.length_b   1.000
_cell.length_c   1.000
_cell.angle_alpha   90.00
_cell.angle_beta   90.00
_cell.angle_gamma   90.00
#
_symmetry.space_group_name_H-M   'P 1'
#
loop_
_entity.id
_entity.type
_entity.pdbx_description
1 polymer ?
#
loop_
_entity_poly.entity_id
_entity_poly.type
_entity_poly.pdbx_seq_one_letter_code
_entity_poly.pdbx_strand_id
1 'polypeptide(L)'
;MFGAPGSGKGTHGKILGAIPGYVHFSCGDVFRSLNPETPLGKVFVQYSSRGQLVPDGPTMELWKNYAHGMVATGRFHPAKDTLILDGLPRNVNQAKMLKKFLNVVAVFYLCSANFENLVKRLQRRALKDNRLDDANMDVIRARLKTYEKETKPVVNYYGKHLVHRIDADQSPAKVLYDILRHIVKV
;
A
#
# COMPACT_ATOMS: atom_id res chain seq x y z
N MET A 1 -5.76 -1.51 -0.17
CA MET A 1 -5.30 -2.46 0.89
C MET A 1 -4.60 -1.70 2.00
N PHE A 2 -4.98 -1.93 3.25
CA PHE A 2 -4.41 -1.31 4.45
C PHE A 2 -3.76 -2.36 5.36
N GLY A 3 -2.91 -1.90 6.27
CA GLY A 3 -2.20 -2.72 7.24
C GLY A 3 -0.80 -2.18 7.53
N ALA A 4 -0.21 -2.58 8.64
CA ALA A 4 1.11 -2.15 9.05
C ALA A 4 2.20 -2.51 8.02
N PRO A 5 3.34 -1.81 8.00
CA PRO A 5 4.52 -2.32 7.32
C PRO A 5 4.79 -3.78 7.71
N GLY A 6 5.05 -4.66 6.74
CA GLY A 6 5.25 -6.10 7.01
C GLY A 6 3.98 -6.96 7.06
N SER A 7 2.77 -6.39 6.98
CA SER A 7 1.51 -7.16 7.05
C SER A 7 1.17 -7.98 5.79
N GLY A 8 1.94 -7.89 4.72
CA GLY A 8 1.73 -8.69 3.51
C GLY A 8 0.95 -8.03 2.38
N LYS A 9 0.60 -6.72 2.48
CA LYS A 9 -0.16 -5.98 1.45
C LYS A 9 0.39 -6.20 0.04
N GLY A 10 1.68 -5.94 -0.17
CA GLY A 10 2.30 -6.07 -1.49
C GLY A 10 2.30 -7.51 -2.01
N THR A 11 2.45 -8.51 -1.13
CA THR A 11 2.39 -9.92 -1.53
C THR A 11 1.01 -10.26 -2.09
N HIS A 12 -0.05 -9.95 -1.33
CA HIS A 12 -1.41 -10.24 -1.75
C HIS A 12 -1.87 -9.32 -2.89
N GLY A 13 -1.47 -8.04 -2.88
CA GLY A 13 -1.75 -7.11 -3.96
C GLY A 13 -1.21 -7.59 -5.31
N LYS A 14 0.03 -8.11 -5.36
CA LYS A 14 0.63 -8.68 -6.58
C LYS A 14 -0.14 -9.91 -7.07
N ILE A 15 -0.54 -10.80 -6.16
CA ILE A 15 -1.31 -12.01 -6.52
C ILE A 15 -2.68 -11.61 -7.09
N LEU A 16 -3.38 -10.70 -6.42
CA LEU A 16 -4.69 -10.21 -6.88
C LEU A 16 -4.58 -9.47 -8.21
N GLY A 17 -3.53 -8.67 -8.41
CA GLY A 17 -3.28 -7.97 -9.66
C GLY A 17 -2.89 -8.87 -10.84
N ALA A 18 -2.65 -10.17 -10.61
CA ALA A 18 -2.48 -11.17 -11.66
C ALA A 18 -3.82 -11.79 -12.13
N ILE A 19 -4.91 -11.51 -11.42
CA ILE A 19 -6.26 -11.96 -11.81
C ILE A 19 -6.78 -11.02 -12.91
N PRO A 20 -7.29 -11.53 -14.03
CA PRO A 20 -7.88 -10.69 -15.08
C PRO A 20 -8.95 -9.73 -14.52
N GLY A 21 -8.93 -8.48 -14.94
CA GLY A 21 -9.83 -7.44 -14.48
C GLY A 21 -9.38 -6.74 -13.18
N TYR A 22 -8.22 -7.13 -12.63
CA TYR A 22 -7.61 -6.44 -11.47
C TYR A 22 -6.23 -5.90 -11.82
N VAL A 23 -5.94 -4.68 -11.37
CA VAL A 23 -4.64 -4.03 -11.59
C VAL A 23 -4.07 -3.59 -10.24
N HIS A 24 -2.88 -4.07 -9.90
CA HIS A 24 -2.20 -3.70 -8.67
C HIS A 24 -1.32 -2.46 -8.84
N PHE A 25 -1.53 -1.46 -8.00
CA PHE A 25 -0.68 -0.30 -7.87
C PHE A 25 -0.05 -0.28 -6.48
N SER A 26 1.28 -0.39 -6.41
CA SER A 26 2.06 -0.22 -5.19
C SER A 26 2.74 1.15 -5.19
N CYS A 27 2.22 2.09 -4.40
CA CYS A 27 2.80 3.43 -4.27
C CYS A 27 4.27 3.38 -3.84
N GLY A 28 4.59 2.50 -2.89
CA GLY A 28 5.97 2.33 -2.43
C GLY A 28 6.91 1.76 -3.49
N ASP A 29 6.44 0.85 -4.35
CA ASP A 29 7.28 0.26 -5.40
C ASP A 29 7.52 1.28 -6.52
N VAL A 30 6.50 2.07 -6.88
CA VAL A 30 6.64 3.16 -7.86
C VAL A 30 7.62 4.22 -7.37
N PHE A 31 7.55 4.65 -6.09
CA PHE A 31 8.56 5.57 -5.54
C PHE A 31 9.98 5.01 -5.58
N ARG A 32 10.16 3.73 -5.26
CA ARG A 32 11.48 3.07 -5.29
C ARG A 32 12.04 2.87 -6.69
N SER A 33 11.20 2.84 -7.72
CA SER A 33 11.64 2.76 -9.11
C SER A 33 12.09 4.12 -9.70
N LEU A 34 11.86 5.22 -8.98
CA LEU A 34 12.33 6.53 -9.42
C LEU A 34 13.86 6.60 -9.33
N ASN A 35 14.44 7.31 -10.31
CA ASN A 35 15.85 7.69 -10.20
C ASN A 35 16.00 8.64 -8.99
N PRO A 36 16.85 8.30 -7.98
CA PRO A 36 17.05 9.11 -6.78
C PRO A 36 17.57 10.51 -7.04
N GLU A 37 18.17 10.77 -8.21
CA GLU A 37 18.67 12.08 -8.60
C GLU A 37 17.57 13.04 -9.09
N THR A 38 16.39 12.53 -9.45
CA THR A 38 15.25 13.38 -9.82
C THR A 38 14.71 14.14 -8.63
N PRO A 39 14.04 15.29 -8.82
CA PRO A 39 13.43 16.03 -7.71
C PRO A 39 12.51 15.18 -6.84
N LEU A 40 11.67 14.36 -7.46
CA LEU A 40 10.73 13.48 -6.76
C LEU A 40 11.45 12.30 -6.07
N GLY A 41 12.50 11.75 -6.70
CA GLY A 41 13.36 10.73 -6.12
C GLY A 41 14.08 11.22 -4.87
N LYS A 42 14.64 12.43 -4.91
CA LYS A 42 15.28 13.08 -3.74
C LYS A 42 14.28 13.25 -2.58
N VAL A 43 13.08 13.73 -2.88
CA VAL A 43 12.02 13.84 -1.87
C VAL A 43 11.71 12.47 -1.28
N PHE A 44 11.55 11.43 -2.09
CA PHE A 44 11.29 10.07 -1.58
C PHE A 44 12.41 9.58 -0.66
N VAL A 45 13.68 9.71 -1.05
CA VAL A 45 14.83 9.28 -0.25
C VAL A 45 14.86 10.03 1.09
N GLN A 46 14.65 11.34 1.07
CA GLN A 46 14.67 12.20 2.26
C GLN A 46 13.65 11.73 3.33
N TYR A 47 12.42 11.37 2.92
CA TYR A 47 11.37 10.98 3.85
C TYR A 47 11.43 9.50 4.21
N SER A 48 11.70 8.62 3.24
CA SER A 48 11.71 7.17 3.45
C SER A 48 12.87 6.73 4.36
N SER A 49 14.05 7.38 4.27
CA SER A 49 15.20 7.11 5.14
C SER A 49 14.93 7.38 6.62
N ARG A 50 13.94 8.22 6.92
CA ARG A 50 13.50 8.55 8.29
C ARG A 50 12.22 7.83 8.69
N GLY A 51 11.70 6.93 7.86
CA GLY A 51 10.44 6.24 8.10
C GLY A 51 9.19 7.13 8.07
N GLN A 52 9.29 8.30 7.45
CA GLN A 52 8.24 9.30 7.31
C GLN A 52 7.43 9.09 6.03
N LEU A 53 6.22 9.67 5.98
CA LEU A 53 5.44 9.71 4.74
C LEU A 53 5.97 10.81 3.83
N VAL A 54 6.04 10.51 2.53
CA VAL A 54 6.21 11.54 1.51
C VAL A 54 5.02 12.50 1.57
N PRO A 55 5.21 13.82 1.42
CA PRO A 55 4.12 14.78 1.44
C PRO A 55 3.01 14.46 0.43
N ASP A 56 1.77 14.89 0.74
CA ASP A 56 0.59 14.55 -0.05
C ASP A 56 0.67 15.03 -1.50
N GLY A 57 1.17 16.25 -1.74
CA GLY A 57 1.31 16.81 -3.08
C GLY A 57 2.11 15.91 -4.02
N PRO A 58 3.41 15.66 -3.73
CA PRO A 58 4.25 14.75 -4.51
C PRO A 58 3.69 13.32 -4.61
N THR A 59 3.05 12.82 -3.56
CA THR A 59 2.45 11.49 -3.56
C THR A 59 1.27 11.40 -4.54
N MET A 60 0.40 12.39 -4.54
CA MET A 60 -0.76 12.44 -5.44
C MET A 60 -0.36 12.71 -6.89
N GLU A 61 0.67 13.52 -7.11
CA GLU A 61 1.23 13.75 -8.44
C GLU A 61 1.80 12.46 -9.03
N LEU A 62 2.63 11.73 -8.26
CA LEU A 62 3.16 10.43 -8.67
C LEU A 62 2.05 9.46 -9.05
N TRP A 63 1.02 9.35 -8.18
CA TRP A 63 -0.10 8.45 -8.43
C TRP A 63 -0.84 8.81 -9.71
N LYS A 64 -1.17 10.10 -9.94
CA LYS A 64 -1.86 10.56 -11.14
C LYS A 64 -1.06 10.25 -12.40
N ASN A 65 0.22 10.61 -12.42
CA ASN A 65 1.09 10.39 -13.57
C ASN A 65 1.20 8.90 -13.90
N TYR A 66 1.36 8.05 -12.88
CA TYR A 66 1.43 6.61 -13.08
C TYR A 66 0.09 6.03 -13.57
N ALA A 67 -1.03 6.47 -12.98
CA ALA A 67 -2.36 6.02 -13.40
C ALA A 67 -2.66 6.41 -14.85
N HIS A 68 -2.34 7.66 -15.25
CA HIS A 68 -2.46 8.10 -16.65
C HIS A 68 -1.58 7.26 -17.59
N GLY A 69 -0.34 6.97 -17.18
CA GLY A 69 0.55 6.11 -17.97
C GLY A 69 0.00 4.69 -18.13
N MET A 70 -0.59 4.11 -17.09
CA MET A 70 -1.23 2.79 -17.18
C MET A 70 -2.42 2.78 -18.15
N VAL A 71 -3.25 3.83 -18.13
CA VAL A 71 -4.37 3.98 -19.07
C VAL A 71 -3.87 4.17 -20.49
N ALA A 72 -2.91 5.07 -20.69
CA ALA A 72 -2.35 5.37 -22.02
C ALA A 72 -1.68 4.14 -22.68
N THR A 73 -1.11 3.24 -21.87
CA THR A 73 -0.45 2.00 -22.33
C THR A 73 -1.39 0.79 -22.39
N GLY A 74 -2.69 0.96 -22.13
CA GLY A 74 -3.66 -0.14 -22.09
C GLY A 74 -3.47 -1.14 -20.96
N ARG A 75 -2.66 -0.81 -19.94
CA ARG A 75 -2.43 -1.67 -18.75
C ARG A 75 -3.54 -1.56 -17.71
N PHE A 76 -4.36 -0.54 -17.80
CA PHE A 76 -5.51 -0.32 -16.92
C PHE A 76 -6.66 0.31 -17.72
N HIS A 77 -7.82 -0.32 -17.69
CA HIS A 77 -9.05 0.14 -18.34
C HIS A 77 -10.07 0.54 -17.27
N PRO A 78 -10.22 1.84 -16.92
CA PRO A 78 -11.06 2.29 -15.78
C PRO A 78 -12.52 1.82 -15.85
N ALA A 79 -13.05 1.56 -17.04
CA ALA A 79 -14.42 1.08 -17.23
C ALA A 79 -14.62 -0.44 -17.00
N LYS A 80 -13.52 -1.20 -16.93
CA LYS A 80 -13.57 -2.68 -16.88
C LYS A 80 -12.78 -3.25 -15.71
N ASP A 81 -11.69 -2.57 -15.32
CA ASP A 81 -10.74 -3.10 -14.36
C ASP A 81 -10.94 -2.49 -12.97
N THR A 82 -10.68 -3.28 -11.95
CA THR A 82 -10.63 -2.83 -10.56
C THR A 82 -9.19 -2.52 -10.15
N LEU A 83 -8.94 -1.29 -9.69
CA LEU A 83 -7.62 -0.87 -9.22
C LEU A 83 -7.42 -1.26 -7.75
N ILE A 84 -6.38 -2.05 -7.48
CA ILE A 84 -5.96 -2.42 -6.13
C ILE A 84 -4.86 -1.48 -5.67
N LEU A 85 -5.19 -0.54 -4.78
CA LEU A 85 -4.22 0.39 -4.22
C LEU A 85 -3.52 -0.22 -3.00
N ASP A 86 -2.18 -0.26 -3.04
CA ASP A 86 -1.31 -0.62 -1.93
C ASP A 86 -0.40 0.56 -1.55
N GLY A 87 -0.43 0.93 -0.26
CA GLY A 87 0.37 2.02 0.27
C GLY A 87 -0.13 3.41 -0.10
N LEU A 88 -1.39 3.53 -0.55
CA LEU A 88 -2.13 4.76 -0.79
C LEU A 88 -3.62 4.48 -0.57
N PRO A 89 -4.39 5.37 0.12
CA PRO A 89 -3.92 6.52 0.90
C PRO A 89 -3.20 6.11 2.18
N ARG A 90 -2.31 6.99 2.68
CA ARG A 90 -1.57 6.81 3.93
C ARG A 90 -2.02 7.74 5.05
N ASN A 91 -2.86 8.71 4.75
CA ASN A 91 -3.52 9.58 5.71
C ASN A 91 -4.92 9.96 5.22
N VAL A 92 -5.72 10.57 6.10
CA VAL A 92 -7.12 10.95 5.79
C VAL A 92 -7.19 12.02 4.69
N ASN A 93 -6.20 12.92 4.61
CA ASN A 93 -6.17 13.94 3.57
C ASN A 93 -6.00 13.31 2.17
N GLN A 94 -5.08 12.37 2.02
CA GLN A 94 -4.93 11.59 0.78
C GLN A 94 -6.23 10.83 0.43
N ALA A 95 -6.94 10.26 1.42
CA ALA A 95 -8.22 9.60 1.19
C ALA A 95 -9.27 10.55 0.60
N LYS A 96 -9.37 11.78 1.15
CA LYS A 96 -10.23 12.84 0.64
C LYS A 96 -9.86 13.26 -0.78
N MET A 97 -8.56 13.38 -1.07
CA MET A 97 -8.08 13.72 -2.40
C MET A 97 -8.42 12.63 -3.42
N LEU A 98 -8.22 11.35 -3.08
CA LEU A 98 -8.52 10.21 -3.95
C LEU A 98 -10.01 10.05 -4.25
N LYS A 99 -10.90 10.38 -3.31
CA LYS A 99 -12.36 10.32 -3.49
C LYS A 99 -12.85 11.11 -4.71
N LYS A 100 -12.08 12.10 -5.17
CA LYS A 100 -12.41 12.88 -6.37
C LYS A 100 -12.22 12.10 -7.68
N PHE A 101 -11.47 11.00 -7.64
CA PHE A 101 -11.04 10.24 -8.81
C PHE A 101 -11.48 8.78 -8.79
N LEU A 102 -11.73 8.23 -7.59
CA LEU A 102 -11.95 6.81 -7.39
C LEU A 102 -13.22 6.56 -6.57
N ASN A 103 -13.99 5.56 -6.97
CA ASN A 103 -15.03 4.97 -6.15
C ASN A 103 -14.44 3.77 -5.41
N VAL A 104 -14.41 3.81 -4.07
CA VAL A 104 -13.87 2.73 -3.24
C VAL A 104 -14.98 1.72 -2.96
N VAL A 105 -14.82 0.51 -3.46
CA VAL A 105 -15.79 -0.60 -3.34
C VAL A 105 -15.48 -1.55 -2.19
N ALA A 106 -14.20 -1.69 -1.81
CA ALA A 106 -13.78 -2.51 -0.68
C ALA A 106 -12.47 -2.01 -0.06
N VAL A 107 -12.31 -2.22 1.24
CA VAL A 107 -11.12 -1.90 2.02
C VAL A 107 -10.67 -3.16 2.76
N PHE A 108 -9.59 -3.78 2.30
CA PHE A 108 -8.98 -4.92 3.01
C PHE A 108 -7.96 -4.40 4.02
N TYR A 109 -8.27 -4.60 5.29
CA TYR A 109 -7.40 -4.19 6.40
C TYR A 109 -6.71 -5.41 6.99
N LEU A 110 -5.44 -5.60 6.63
CA LEU A 110 -4.58 -6.67 7.13
C LEU A 110 -4.10 -6.34 8.54
N CYS A 111 -4.76 -6.92 9.53
CA CYS A 111 -4.49 -6.74 10.94
C CYS A 111 -3.40 -7.69 11.41
N SER A 112 -2.40 -7.19 12.12
CA SER A 112 -1.43 -8.02 12.85
C SER A 112 -1.31 -7.47 14.26
N ALA A 113 -1.42 -8.36 15.23
CA ALA A 113 -1.22 -8.04 16.65
C ALA A 113 0.23 -8.26 17.07
N ASN A 114 1.02 -9.02 16.28
CA ASN A 114 2.36 -9.40 16.63
C ASN A 114 3.41 -8.48 16.00
N PHE A 115 3.88 -7.51 16.80
CA PHE A 115 4.92 -6.56 16.40
C PHE A 115 6.23 -7.25 15.96
N GLU A 116 6.66 -8.28 16.68
CA GLU A 116 7.92 -8.99 16.36
C GLU A 116 7.85 -9.70 15.02
N ASN A 117 6.69 -10.29 14.69
CA ASN A 117 6.49 -10.90 13.38
C ASN A 117 6.57 -9.88 12.25
N LEU A 118 6.01 -8.68 12.46
CA LEU A 118 6.12 -7.59 11.48
C LEU A 118 7.58 -7.20 11.26
N VAL A 119 8.35 -7.04 12.34
CA VAL A 119 9.79 -6.70 12.27
C VAL A 119 10.56 -7.80 11.53
N LYS A 120 10.39 -9.07 11.90
CA LYS A 120 11.06 -10.20 11.23
C LYS A 120 10.73 -10.25 9.72
N ARG A 121 9.47 -9.99 9.35
CA ARG A 121 9.04 -9.94 7.94
C ARG A 121 9.69 -8.77 7.20
N LEU A 122 9.85 -7.60 7.83
CA LEU A 122 10.52 -6.44 7.25
C LEU A 122 12.01 -6.71 7.03
N GLN A 123 12.69 -7.26 8.02
CA GLN A 123 14.11 -7.63 7.91
C GLN A 123 14.37 -8.66 6.80
N ARG A 124 13.53 -9.70 6.70
CA ARG A 124 13.63 -10.69 5.60
C ARG A 124 13.41 -10.01 4.24
N ARG A 125 12.49 -9.05 4.16
CA ARG A 125 12.22 -8.30 2.94
C ARG A 125 13.39 -7.37 2.58
N ALA A 126 14.07 -6.78 3.56
CA ALA A 126 15.25 -5.96 3.34
C ALA A 126 16.31 -6.74 2.55
N LEU A 127 16.58 -7.97 2.97
CA LEU A 127 17.55 -8.86 2.32
C LEU A 127 17.08 -9.34 0.94
N LYS A 128 15.82 -9.76 0.84
CA LYS A 128 15.26 -10.33 -0.40
C LYS A 128 15.07 -9.32 -1.52
N ASP A 129 14.54 -8.15 -1.17
CA ASP A 129 14.08 -7.14 -2.13
C ASP A 129 15.02 -5.90 -2.16
N ASN A 130 16.20 -5.99 -1.54
CA ASN A 130 17.19 -4.89 -1.41
C ASN A 130 16.56 -3.57 -0.92
N ARG A 131 15.70 -3.65 0.11
CA ARG A 131 14.99 -2.50 0.64
C ARG A 131 15.74 -1.86 1.80
N LEU A 132 16.49 -0.82 1.51
CA LEU A 132 17.27 -0.08 2.50
C LEU A 132 16.41 0.53 3.61
N ASP A 133 15.17 0.91 3.32
CA ASP A 133 14.19 1.41 4.29
C ASP A 133 13.69 0.36 5.29
N ASP A 134 14.03 -0.91 5.09
CA ASP A 134 13.72 -2.02 6.00
C ASP A 134 14.99 -2.62 6.66
N ALA A 135 16.17 -2.10 6.35
CA ALA A 135 17.45 -2.62 6.87
C ALA A 135 17.80 -2.09 8.26
N ASN A 136 17.30 -0.90 8.63
CA ASN A 136 17.58 -0.23 9.90
C ASN A 136 16.41 -0.34 10.87
N MET A 137 16.68 -0.82 12.09
CA MET A 137 15.66 -1.01 13.13
C MET A 137 14.97 0.29 13.56
N ASP A 138 15.70 1.42 13.60
CA ASP A 138 15.11 2.69 13.98
C ASP A 138 14.16 3.20 12.89
N VAL A 139 14.51 2.99 11.63
CA VAL A 139 13.63 3.29 10.49
C VAL A 139 12.37 2.39 10.54
N ILE A 140 12.52 1.10 10.84
CA ILE A 140 11.38 0.17 11.01
C ILE A 140 10.45 0.68 12.12
N ARG A 141 10.99 1.02 13.29
CA ARG A 141 10.21 1.56 14.42
C ARG A 141 9.50 2.87 14.05
N ALA A 142 10.21 3.79 13.40
CA ALA A 142 9.65 5.04 12.94
C ALA A 142 8.49 4.81 11.94
N ARG A 143 8.64 3.88 10.99
CA ARG A 143 7.57 3.51 10.04
C ARG A 143 6.34 2.93 10.71
N LEU A 144 6.54 2.07 11.71
CA LEU A 144 5.41 1.50 12.47
C LEU A 144 4.70 2.57 13.30
N LYS A 145 5.45 3.48 13.93
CA LYS A 145 4.89 4.64 14.65
C LYS A 145 4.12 5.57 13.71
N THR A 146 4.69 5.88 12.55
CA THR A 146 4.04 6.71 11.51
C THR A 146 2.75 6.03 11.02
N TYR A 147 2.77 4.71 10.80
CA TYR A 147 1.58 3.95 10.42
C TYR A 147 0.46 4.07 11.47
N GLU A 148 0.76 3.84 12.75
CA GLU A 148 -0.24 3.92 13.82
C GLU A 148 -0.87 5.33 13.90
N LYS A 149 -0.04 6.37 13.79
CA LYS A 149 -0.47 7.76 13.90
C LYS A 149 -1.24 8.25 12.67
N GLU A 150 -0.73 7.99 11.47
CA GLU A 150 -1.20 8.63 10.25
C GLU A 150 -2.10 7.71 9.40
N THR A 151 -1.71 6.42 9.26
CA THR A 151 -2.36 5.53 8.29
C THR A 151 -3.51 4.73 8.90
N LYS A 152 -3.35 4.21 10.10
CA LYS A 152 -4.39 3.42 10.77
C LYS A 152 -5.72 4.18 10.92
N PRO A 153 -5.75 5.49 11.24
CA PRO A 153 -6.99 6.26 11.29
C PRO A 153 -7.77 6.32 9.97
N VAL A 154 -7.10 6.11 8.82
CA VAL A 154 -7.74 6.11 7.50
C VAL A 154 -8.78 4.99 7.38
N VAL A 155 -8.57 3.87 8.06
CA VAL A 155 -9.54 2.75 8.08
C VAL A 155 -10.89 3.21 8.62
N ASN A 156 -10.89 4.12 9.60
CA ASN A 156 -12.11 4.66 10.20
C ASN A 156 -12.81 5.71 9.30
N TYR A 157 -12.08 6.29 8.34
CA TYR A 157 -12.63 7.23 7.36
C TYR A 157 -13.57 6.50 6.38
N TYR A 158 -13.30 5.25 6.07
CA TYR A 158 -14.17 4.43 5.25
C TYR A 158 -15.27 3.80 6.12
N GLY A 159 -16.50 3.76 5.64
CA GLY A 159 -17.61 3.16 6.37
C GLY A 159 -17.36 1.69 6.72
N LYS A 160 -17.86 1.24 7.87
CA LYS A 160 -17.68 -0.15 8.35
C LYS A 160 -18.09 -1.22 7.34
N HIS A 161 -19.07 -0.91 6.49
CA HIS A 161 -19.57 -1.82 5.44
C HIS A 161 -18.55 -2.06 4.32
N LEU A 162 -17.59 -1.16 4.11
CA LEU A 162 -16.51 -1.32 3.13
C LEU A 162 -15.28 -2.02 3.72
N VAL A 163 -15.13 -2.05 5.06
CA VAL A 163 -13.90 -2.50 5.72
C VAL A 163 -13.98 -3.97 6.10
N HIS A 164 -13.17 -4.79 5.43
CA HIS A 164 -12.98 -6.21 5.72
C HIS A 164 -11.66 -6.38 6.50
N ARG A 165 -11.79 -6.77 7.78
CA ARG A 165 -10.63 -7.07 8.64
C ARG A 165 -10.15 -8.48 8.37
N ILE A 166 -8.87 -8.62 8.02
CA ILE A 166 -8.21 -9.89 7.72
C ILE A 166 -7.06 -10.08 8.70
N ASP A 167 -7.03 -11.19 9.40
CA ASP A 167 -5.91 -11.55 10.27
C ASP A 167 -4.67 -11.87 9.42
N ALA A 168 -3.63 -11.04 9.57
CA ALA A 168 -2.38 -11.15 8.83
C ALA A 168 -1.33 -12.03 9.53
N ASP A 169 -1.64 -12.55 10.72
CA ASP A 169 -0.73 -13.43 11.48
C ASP A 169 -0.89 -14.92 11.12
N GLN A 170 -1.92 -15.25 10.35
CA GLN A 170 -2.10 -16.60 9.78
C GLN A 170 -1.20 -16.85 8.55
N SER A 171 -1.27 -18.07 7.98
CA SER A 171 -0.50 -18.42 6.78
C SER A 171 -0.86 -17.54 5.58
N PRO A 172 0.08 -17.23 4.68
CA PRO A 172 -0.20 -16.42 3.49
C PRO A 172 -1.36 -16.95 2.63
N ALA A 173 -1.48 -18.27 2.49
CA ALA A 173 -2.57 -18.89 1.74
C ALA A 173 -3.92 -18.61 2.39
N LYS A 174 -4.00 -18.67 3.72
CA LYS A 174 -5.25 -18.39 4.45
C LYS A 174 -5.63 -16.90 4.38
N VAL A 175 -4.65 -16.01 4.49
CA VAL A 175 -4.86 -14.56 4.28
C VAL A 175 -5.43 -14.30 2.88
N LEU A 176 -4.85 -14.91 1.86
CA LEU A 176 -5.33 -14.77 0.48
C LEU A 176 -6.76 -15.31 0.33
N TYR A 177 -7.04 -16.49 0.86
CA TYR A 177 -8.39 -17.07 0.85
C TYR A 177 -9.41 -16.13 1.49
N ASP A 178 -9.08 -15.56 2.66
CA ASP A 178 -9.99 -14.64 3.36
C ASP A 178 -10.23 -13.34 2.55
N ILE A 179 -9.22 -12.84 1.81
CA ILE A 179 -9.41 -11.71 0.89
C ILE A 179 -10.32 -12.11 -0.27
N LEU A 180 -10.05 -13.24 -0.93
CA LEU A 180 -10.81 -13.70 -2.10
C LEU A 180 -12.30 -13.93 -1.79
N ARG A 181 -12.63 -14.43 -0.61
CA ARG A 181 -14.03 -14.59 -0.16
C ARG A 181 -14.84 -13.29 -0.19
N HIS A 182 -14.19 -12.14 -0.08
CA HIS A 182 -14.83 -10.83 -0.16
C HIS A 182 -14.82 -10.27 -1.57
N ILE A 183 -13.76 -10.51 -2.36
CA ILE A 183 -13.67 -10.03 -3.74
C ILE A 183 -14.75 -10.67 -4.64
N VAL A 184 -15.02 -11.94 -4.47
CA VAL A 184 -16.04 -12.68 -5.26
C VAL A 184 -17.47 -12.16 -5.02
N LYS A 185 -17.69 -11.36 -3.96
CA LYS A 185 -18.99 -10.79 -3.61
C LYS A 185 -19.18 -9.34 -4.05
N VAL A 186 -18.16 -8.74 -4.60
CA VAL A 186 -18.13 -7.37 -5.14
C VAL A 186 -18.22 -7.44 -6.66
#